data_66ddc5c565e9aea2b1c0c3780591da0b
#
_entry.id   66ddc5c565e9aea2b1c0c3780591da0b
#
_cell.length_a   1.000
_cell.length_b   1.000
_cell.length_c   1.000
_cell.angle_alpha   90.00
_cell.angle_beta   90.00
_cell.angle_gamma   90.00
#
_symmetry.space_group_name_H-M   'P 1'
#
loop_
_entity.id
_entity.type
_entity.pdbx_description
1 polymer ?
#
loop_
_entity_poly.entity_id
_entity_poly.type
_entity_poly.pdbx_seq_one_letter_code
_entity_poly.pdbx_strand_id
1 'polypeptide(L)'
;MSSDQIPVSGALAVHLAAQGVDIEQLGHLAGLPAGLFGARRDKIKLTTQQFFSLWRSLPQLTDDPAFGLRLGGEAAPEHYDIALVAALHSATLGEALQKVARYKRLVCPEELMLEEDGDSMRLHTRWTMSEAPAPALLIDAMFAAITALCRRGTGLPLQPQAIELTRRPDAASPLAHYFGCPVTFNAPLDVLVFDRALMRQPFVTYNQAMLAVLLPGLEAELAKSQSAHDLPTQVMAILSRSMRGQRPSVNSVAAELYLSPRTLQRRLQQHGYSYQQLLDKTRHRTACRLLAETDLEPGEIAFVLGFEELNSFSRAFIQWETLTPSRWRTPVSYTHLRAHETSAHL
;
A
#
# COMPACT_ATOMS: atom_id res chain seq x y z
N MET A 1 13.55 -8.93 10.40
CA MET A 1 13.24 -8.85 8.95
C MET A 1 12.89 -7.41 8.65
N SER A 2 13.31 -6.84 7.53
CA SER A 2 12.94 -5.46 7.15
C SER A 2 11.42 -5.36 7.07
N SER A 3 10.83 -4.32 7.65
CA SER A 3 9.38 -4.11 7.68
C SER A 3 8.76 -3.85 6.29
N ASP A 4 9.57 -3.54 5.28
CA ASP A 4 9.17 -3.29 3.90
C ASP A 4 9.58 -4.48 3.00
N GLN A 5 8.96 -5.64 3.23
CA GLN A 5 9.18 -6.84 2.42
C GLN A 5 7.86 -7.52 2.10
N ILE A 6 7.51 -7.52 0.82
CA ILE A 6 6.33 -8.19 0.27
C ILE A 6 6.78 -9.54 -0.27
N PRO A 7 6.33 -10.66 0.31
CA PRO A 7 6.59 -11.97 -0.25
C PRO A 7 5.74 -12.15 -1.51
N VAL A 8 6.39 -12.11 -2.66
CA VAL A 8 5.75 -12.41 -3.94
C VAL A 8 5.89 -13.91 -4.18
N SER A 9 4.78 -14.59 -4.30
CA SER A 9 4.75 -16.03 -4.59
C SER A 9 5.26 -16.30 -6.01
N GLY A 10 6.01 -17.37 -6.19
CA GLY A 10 6.34 -17.88 -7.52
C GLY A 10 5.09 -18.20 -8.36
N ALA A 11 3.96 -18.49 -7.71
CA ALA A 11 2.68 -18.67 -8.37
C ALA A 11 2.20 -17.40 -9.10
N LEU A 12 2.52 -16.19 -8.63
CA LEU A 12 2.20 -14.96 -9.34
C LEU A 12 2.95 -14.90 -10.67
N ALA A 13 4.25 -15.22 -10.68
CA ALA A 13 5.04 -15.24 -11.90
C ALA A 13 4.51 -16.29 -12.90
N VAL A 14 4.15 -17.48 -12.42
CA VAL A 14 3.52 -18.53 -13.24
C VAL A 14 2.17 -18.06 -13.79
N HIS A 15 1.35 -17.41 -12.97
CA HIS A 15 0.05 -16.89 -13.39
C HIS A 15 0.19 -15.77 -14.43
N LEU A 16 1.11 -14.84 -14.26
CA LEU A 16 1.42 -13.79 -15.23
C LEU A 16 1.92 -14.38 -16.55
N ALA A 17 2.82 -15.36 -16.49
CA ALA A 17 3.31 -16.06 -17.68
C ALA A 17 2.19 -16.80 -18.43
N ALA A 18 1.26 -17.43 -17.73
CA ALA A 18 0.08 -18.07 -18.30
C ALA A 18 -0.87 -17.07 -18.99
N GLN A 19 -0.84 -15.80 -18.57
CA GLN A 19 -1.55 -14.69 -19.22
C GLN A 19 -0.74 -14.02 -20.36
N GLY A 20 0.39 -14.60 -20.76
CA GLY A 20 1.21 -14.12 -21.86
C GLY A 20 2.23 -13.03 -21.49
N VAL A 21 2.43 -12.74 -20.21
CA VAL A 21 3.42 -11.76 -19.76
C VAL A 21 4.82 -12.38 -19.76
N ASP A 22 5.77 -11.74 -20.44
CA ASP A 22 7.19 -12.07 -20.33
C ASP A 22 7.73 -11.59 -18.97
N ILE A 23 8.01 -12.55 -18.09
CA ILE A 23 8.41 -12.29 -16.69
C ILE A 23 9.82 -11.69 -16.60
N GLU A 24 10.74 -12.05 -17.50
CA GLU A 24 12.08 -11.47 -17.50
C GLU A 24 12.04 -10.02 -18.00
N GLN A 25 11.28 -9.77 -19.04
CA GLN A 25 11.04 -8.42 -19.55
C GLN A 25 10.33 -7.55 -18.49
N LEU A 26 9.33 -8.09 -17.81
CA LEU A 26 8.67 -7.41 -16.67
C LEU A 26 9.66 -7.04 -15.57
N GLY A 27 10.52 -7.97 -15.17
CA GLY A 27 11.57 -7.71 -14.18
C GLY A 27 12.52 -6.59 -14.63
N HIS A 28 12.93 -6.60 -15.87
CA HIS A 28 13.80 -5.56 -16.45
C HIS A 28 13.12 -4.18 -16.45
N LEU A 29 11.88 -4.09 -16.94
CA LEU A 29 11.10 -2.85 -16.94
C LEU A 29 10.83 -2.31 -15.54
N ALA A 30 10.64 -3.19 -14.58
CA ALA A 30 10.44 -2.84 -13.19
C ALA A 30 11.75 -2.47 -12.44
N GLY A 31 12.91 -2.54 -13.10
CA GLY A 31 14.21 -2.27 -12.49
C GLY A 31 14.62 -3.30 -11.44
N LEU A 32 14.14 -4.55 -11.58
CA LEU A 32 14.47 -5.63 -10.65
C LEU A 32 15.74 -6.37 -11.10
N PRO A 33 16.50 -6.98 -10.15
CA PRO A 33 17.68 -7.77 -10.49
C PRO A 33 17.35 -8.90 -11.48
N ALA A 34 18.22 -9.09 -12.48
CA ALA A 34 18.09 -10.18 -13.45
C ALA A 34 18.01 -11.55 -12.77
N GLY A 35 17.15 -12.43 -13.27
CA GLY A 35 16.95 -13.78 -12.75
C GLY A 35 16.23 -13.83 -11.38
N LEU A 36 15.62 -12.74 -10.93
CA LEU A 36 14.88 -12.70 -9.67
C LEU A 36 13.72 -13.70 -9.67
N PHE A 37 13.04 -13.86 -10.82
CA PHE A 37 11.95 -14.79 -11.03
C PHE A 37 12.38 -16.17 -11.54
N GLY A 38 13.70 -16.44 -11.57
CA GLY A 38 14.27 -17.71 -12.06
C GLY A 38 13.83 -18.92 -11.22
N ALA A 39 13.81 -20.05 -11.91
CA ALA A 39 13.21 -21.33 -11.58
C ALA A 39 13.63 -21.96 -10.25
N ARG A 40 13.20 -21.61 -9.13
CA ARG A 40 13.23 -22.35 -7.84
C ARG A 40 13.16 -21.51 -6.57
N ARG A 41 12.71 -20.25 -6.66
CA ARG A 41 12.50 -19.49 -5.41
C ARG A 41 11.01 -19.50 -5.07
N ASP A 42 10.63 -20.25 -4.05
CA ASP A 42 9.25 -20.37 -3.59
C ASP A 42 8.65 -19.02 -3.15
N LYS A 43 9.48 -18.07 -2.72
CA LYS A 43 9.07 -16.70 -2.36
C LYS A 43 10.17 -15.69 -2.65
N ILE A 44 9.86 -14.72 -3.49
CA ILE A 44 10.66 -13.54 -3.73
C ILE A 44 10.21 -12.47 -2.76
N LYS A 45 11.12 -11.66 -2.23
CA LYS A 45 10.79 -10.55 -1.35
C LYS A 45 11.11 -9.24 -2.04
N LEU A 46 10.09 -8.40 -2.24
CA LEU A 46 10.19 -7.09 -2.84
C LEU A 46 9.93 -6.00 -1.78
N THR A 47 10.55 -4.85 -1.91
CA THR A 47 10.09 -3.66 -1.20
C THR A 47 8.77 -3.17 -1.81
N THR A 48 8.00 -2.34 -1.09
CA THR A 48 6.78 -1.73 -1.62
C THR A 48 7.06 -0.96 -2.91
N GLN A 49 8.18 -0.24 -2.99
CA GLN A 49 8.58 0.48 -4.19
C GLN A 49 8.83 -0.46 -5.37
N GLN A 50 9.55 -1.56 -5.16
CA GLN A 50 9.80 -2.58 -6.19
C GLN A 50 8.50 -3.25 -6.64
N PHE A 51 7.64 -3.58 -5.68
CA PHE A 51 6.32 -4.15 -5.97
C PHE A 51 5.45 -3.19 -6.79
N PHE A 52 5.42 -1.90 -6.45
CA PHE A 52 4.72 -0.89 -7.23
C PHE A 52 5.33 -0.70 -8.63
N SER A 53 6.66 -0.75 -8.75
CA SER A 53 7.33 -0.68 -10.06
C SER A 53 6.91 -1.84 -10.96
N LEU A 54 6.82 -3.06 -10.41
CA LEU A 54 6.34 -4.23 -11.14
C LEU A 54 4.92 -4.01 -11.67
N TRP A 55 4.00 -3.54 -10.84
CA TRP A 55 2.62 -3.28 -11.26
C TRP A 55 2.48 -2.12 -12.24
N ARG A 56 3.35 -1.09 -12.16
CA ARG A 56 3.38 0.01 -13.14
C ARG A 56 3.96 -0.41 -14.49
N SER A 57 4.78 -1.45 -14.52
CA SER A 57 5.38 -1.95 -15.74
C SER A 57 4.47 -2.91 -16.52
N LEU A 58 3.53 -3.57 -15.85
CA LEU A 58 2.58 -4.52 -16.48
C LEU A 58 1.82 -3.93 -17.68
N PRO A 59 1.27 -2.70 -17.64
CA PRO A 59 0.57 -2.12 -18.79
C PRO A 59 1.43 -1.93 -20.05
N GLN A 60 2.76 -2.02 -19.93
CA GLN A 60 3.66 -1.95 -21.09
C GLN A 60 3.81 -3.29 -21.80
N LEU A 61 3.34 -4.38 -21.19
CA LEU A 61 3.45 -5.75 -21.68
C LEU A 61 2.09 -6.36 -22.07
N THR A 62 1.03 -5.59 -21.95
CA THR A 62 -0.32 -6.03 -22.31
C THR A 62 -1.13 -4.84 -22.83
N ASP A 63 -1.81 -5.05 -23.95
CA ASP A 63 -2.75 -4.07 -24.53
C ASP A 63 -4.17 -4.22 -23.99
N ASP A 64 -4.36 -5.10 -22.99
CA ASP A 64 -5.66 -5.38 -22.44
C ASP A 64 -6.01 -4.44 -21.27
N PRO A 65 -6.95 -3.52 -21.44
CA PRO A 65 -7.37 -2.61 -20.37
C PRO A 65 -8.05 -3.33 -19.19
N ALA A 66 -8.52 -4.58 -19.39
CA ALA A 66 -9.14 -5.40 -18.34
C ALA A 66 -8.13 -6.35 -17.65
N PHE A 67 -6.85 -6.26 -17.96
CA PHE A 67 -5.84 -7.20 -17.47
C PHE A 67 -5.83 -7.31 -15.93
N GLY A 68 -5.85 -6.17 -15.23
CA GLY A 68 -5.93 -6.17 -13.76
C GLY A 68 -7.19 -6.84 -13.22
N LEU A 69 -8.34 -6.59 -13.86
CA LEU A 69 -9.62 -7.18 -13.49
C LEU A 69 -9.61 -8.71 -13.65
N ARG A 70 -9.05 -9.21 -14.75
CA ARG A 70 -8.92 -10.65 -14.97
C ARG A 70 -7.94 -11.27 -13.98
N LEU A 71 -6.78 -10.63 -13.79
CA LEU A 71 -5.75 -11.13 -12.87
C LEU A 71 -6.30 -11.30 -11.45
N GLY A 72 -7.12 -10.36 -10.98
CA GLY A 72 -7.74 -10.44 -9.65
C GLY A 72 -8.99 -11.32 -9.62
N GLY A 73 -9.88 -11.19 -10.61
CA GLY A 73 -11.20 -11.82 -10.60
C GLY A 73 -11.21 -13.27 -11.00
N GLU A 74 -10.28 -13.69 -11.87
CA GLU A 74 -10.18 -15.07 -12.38
C GLU A 74 -9.18 -15.92 -11.59
N ALA A 75 -8.54 -15.36 -10.55
CA ALA A 75 -7.62 -16.12 -9.70
C ALA A 75 -8.34 -17.35 -9.11
N ALA A 76 -7.77 -18.53 -9.37
CA ALA A 76 -8.29 -19.77 -8.80
C ALA A 76 -7.96 -19.85 -7.30
N PRO A 77 -8.79 -20.53 -6.47
CA PRO A 77 -8.58 -20.61 -5.01
C PRO A 77 -7.21 -21.14 -4.60
N GLU A 78 -6.59 -21.99 -5.39
CA GLU A 78 -5.25 -22.53 -5.18
C GLU A 78 -4.15 -21.45 -5.27
N HIS A 79 -4.44 -20.29 -5.85
CA HIS A 79 -3.55 -19.13 -5.90
C HIS A 79 -3.81 -18.12 -4.77
N TYR A 80 -4.82 -18.37 -3.95
CA TYR A 80 -5.15 -17.49 -2.83
C TYR A 80 -4.06 -17.54 -1.77
N ASP A 81 -3.77 -16.39 -1.20
CA ASP A 81 -3.00 -16.35 0.05
C ASP A 81 -3.84 -16.92 1.22
N ILE A 82 -3.14 -17.23 2.31
CA ILE A 82 -3.76 -17.86 3.48
C ILE A 82 -4.88 -17.00 4.10
N ALA A 83 -4.82 -15.67 3.95
CA ALA A 83 -5.84 -14.74 4.45
C ALA A 83 -7.13 -14.87 3.61
N LEU A 84 -6.99 -14.92 2.27
CA LEU A 84 -8.12 -15.13 1.37
C LEU A 84 -8.73 -16.53 1.52
N VAL A 85 -7.90 -17.56 1.76
CA VAL A 85 -8.40 -18.91 2.04
C VAL A 85 -9.23 -18.92 3.33
N ALA A 86 -8.73 -18.30 4.41
CA ALA A 86 -9.48 -18.19 5.66
C ALA A 86 -10.77 -17.37 5.48
N ALA A 87 -10.73 -16.30 4.69
CA ALA A 87 -11.90 -15.49 4.37
C ALA A 87 -12.96 -16.28 3.61
N LEU A 88 -12.55 -17.07 2.61
CA LEU A 88 -13.48 -17.89 1.80
C LEU A 88 -14.28 -18.89 2.65
N HIS A 89 -13.69 -19.38 3.75
CA HIS A 89 -14.37 -20.34 4.65
C HIS A 89 -15.10 -19.69 5.82
N SER A 90 -15.31 -18.37 5.82
CA SER A 90 -16.04 -17.62 6.85
C SER A 90 -17.54 -17.92 6.81
N ALA A 91 -18.26 -17.66 7.91
CA ALA A 91 -19.69 -17.91 7.98
C ALA A 91 -20.51 -16.89 7.16
N THR A 92 -20.07 -15.64 7.09
CA THR A 92 -20.76 -14.56 6.36
C THR A 92 -19.77 -13.71 5.56
N LEU A 93 -20.30 -12.93 4.61
CA LEU A 93 -19.54 -11.98 3.82
C LEU A 93 -18.83 -10.94 4.73
N GLY A 94 -19.52 -10.41 5.73
CA GLY A 94 -18.92 -9.46 6.67
C GLY A 94 -17.73 -10.05 7.44
N GLU A 95 -17.85 -11.28 7.94
CA GLU A 95 -16.75 -11.98 8.58
C GLU A 95 -15.58 -12.25 7.61
N ALA A 96 -15.90 -12.56 6.36
CA ALA A 96 -14.87 -12.77 5.33
C ALA A 96 -14.05 -11.50 5.11
N LEU A 97 -14.71 -10.36 4.90
CA LEU A 97 -14.03 -9.07 4.72
C LEU A 97 -13.24 -8.65 5.96
N GLN A 98 -13.77 -8.89 7.17
CA GLN A 98 -13.03 -8.65 8.42
C GLN A 98 -11.77 -9.50 8.52
N LYS A 99 -11.80 -10.78 8.07
CA LYS A 99 -10.61 -11.63 8.04
C LYS A 99 -9.60 -11.15 7.01
N VAL A 100 -10.05 -10.75 5.81
CA VAL A 100 -9.15 -10.12 4.83
C VAL A 100 -8.48 -8.89 5.44
N ALA A 101 -9.26 -7.98 6.02
CA ALA A 101 -8.73 -6.76 6.66
C ALA A 101 -7.73 -7.09 7.79
N ARG A 102 -8.06 -8.06 8.63
CA ARG A 102 -7.23 -8.48 9.75
C ARG A 102 -5.88 -9.07 9.33
N TYR A 103 -5.89 -9.95 8.32
CA TYR A 103 -4.70 -10.74 7.96
C TYR A 103 -3.95 -10.21 6.73
N LYS A 104 -4.49 -9.22 6.00
CA LYS A 104 -3.84 -8.63 4.83
C LYS A 104 -2.40 -8.19 5.10
N ARG A 105 -2.16 -7.60 6.26
CA ARG A 105 -0.82 -7.14 6.69
C ARG A 105 0.22 -8.26 6.90
N LEU A 106 -0.20 -9.53 6.93
CA LEU A 106 0.72 -10.67 6.94
C LEU A 106 1.31 -10.94 5.55
N VAL A 107 0.61 -10.48 4.51
CA VAL A 107 0.96 -10.71 3.10
C VAL A 107 1.71 -9.52 2.53
N CYS A 108 1.26 -8.29 2.85
CA CYS A 108 1.88 -7.06 2.37
C CYS A 108 1.68 -5.92 3.40
N PRO A 109 2.50 -4.85 3.36
CA PRO A 109 2.38 -3.70 4.25
C PRO A 109 1.21 -2.80 3.84
N GLU A 110 0.02 -3.38 3.74
CA GLU A 110 -1.23 -2.76 3.35
C GLU A 110 -2.28 -3.00 4.44
N GLU A 111 -2.97 -1.95 4.83
CA GLU A 111 -4.11 -2.00 5.74
C GLU A 111 -5.39 -1.86 4.93
N LEU A 112 -6.27 -2.85 5.05
CA LEU A 112 -7.62 -2.80 4.51
C LEU A 112 -8.55 -2.29 5.60
N MET A 113 -9.29 -1.23 5.32
CA MET A 113 -10.23 -0.60 6.25
C MET A 113 -11.65 -0.84 5.77
N LEU A 114 -12.53 -1.15 6.73
CA LEU A 114 -13.95 -1.33 6.54
C LEU A 114 -14.68 -0.29 7.37
N GLU A 115 -15.43 0.59 6.72
CA GLU A 115 -16.15 1.69 7.35
C GLU A 115 -17.63 1.60 7.00
N GLU A 116 -18.49 1.66 8.03
CA GLU A 116 -19.93 1.75 7.84
C GLU A 116 -20.32 3.21 7.60
N ASP A 117 -21.02 3.47 6.51
CA ASP A 117 -21.53 4.78 6.14
C ASP A 117 -23.02 4.65 5.74
N GLY A 118 -23.91 4.86 6.70
CA GLY A 118 -25.33 4.64 6.54
C GLY A 118 -25.66 3.20 6.16
N ASP A 119 -26.26 3.01 4.99
CA ASP A 119 -26.60 1.70 4.44
C ASP A 119 -25.48 1.08 3.59
N SER A 120 -24.30 1.71 3.58
CA SER A 120 -23.16 1.25 2.80
C SER A 120 -22.03 0.73 3.70
N MET A 121 -21.28 -0.25 3.17
CA MET A 121 -20.01 -0.71 3.69
C MET A 121 -18.92 -0.27 2.72
N ARG A 122 -18.04 0.61 3.15
CA ARG A 122 -16.95 1.21 2.38
C ARG A 122 -15.65 0.48 2.69
N LEU A 123 -14.99 -0.01 1.66
CA LEU A 123 -13.74 -0.73 1.75
C LEU A 123 -12.66 0.06 1.00
N HIS A 124 -11.61 0.46 1.71
CA HIS A 124 -10.46 1.14 1.13
C HIS A 124 -9.16 0.65 1.74
N THR A 125 -8.04 0.97 1.09
CA THR A 125 -6.73 0.52 1.54
C THR A 125 -5.77 1.67 1.77
N ARG A 126 -4.81 1.42 2.66
CA ARG A 126 -3.69 2.31 2.93
C ARG A 126 -2.39 1.52 2.94
N TRP A 127 -1.46 1.91 2.10
CA TRP A 127 -0.11 1.36 2.10
C TRP A 127 0.75 2.05 3.17
N THR A 128 1.27 1.26 4.13
CA THR A 128 1.97 1.82 5.30
C THR A 128 3.43 2.17 5.02
N MET A 129 4.00 1.64 3.91
CA MET A 129 5.42 1.80 3.53
C MET A 129 5.62 2.63 2.26
N SER A 130 4.56 3.23 1.72
CA SER A 130 4.63 4.13 0.58
C SER A 130 3.70 5.33 0.78
N GLU A 131 4.17 6.51 0.41
CA GLU A 131 3.33 7.71 0.28
C GLU A 131 2.81 7.89 -1.15
N ALA A 132 3.46 7.20 -2.11
CA ALA A 132 2.99 7.20 -3.48
C ALA A 132 1.68 6.41 -3.59
N PRO A 133 0.73 6.86 -4.43
CA PRO A 133 -0.50 6.14 -4.69
C PRO A 133 -0.21 4.76 -5.26
N ALA A 134 -1.05 3.80 -4.88
CA ALA A 134 -0.96 2.45 -5.42
C ALA A 134 -1.19 2.46 -6.95
N PRO A 135 -0.50 1.60 -7.71
CA PRO A 135 -0.71 1.49 -9.14
C PRO A 135 -2.16 1.16 -9.48
N ALA A 136 -2.71 1.81 -10.51
CA ALA A 136 -4.11 1.64 -10.91
C ALA A 136 -4.48 0.17 -11.17
N LEU A 137 -3.62 -0.54 -11.87
CA LEU A 137 -3.83 -1.96 -12.20
C LEU A 137 -3.83 -2.86 -10.94
N LEU A 138 -3.07 -2.48 -9.89
CA LEU A 138 -3.08 -3.17 -8.60
C LEU A 138 -4.42 -2.95 -7.87
N ILE A 139 -4.95 -1.72 -7.89
CA ILE A 139 -6.27 -1.41 -7.31
C ILE A 139 -7.36 -2.18 -8.04
N ASP A 140 -7.33 -2.20 -9.38
CA ASP A 140 -8.31 -2.95 -10.18
C ASP A 140 -8.28 -4.45 -9.86
N ALA A 141 -7.09 -5.04 -9.79
CA ALA A 141 -6.91 -6.45 -9.43
C ALA A 141 -7.41 -6.75 -8.02
N MET A 142 -7.14 -5.86 -7.07
CA MET A 142 -7.59 -6.03 -5.69
C MET A 142 -9.13 -5.96 -5.58
N PHE A 143 -9.77 -4.96 -6.20
CA PHE A 143 -11.22 -4.83 -6.18
C PHE A 143 -11.91 -6.01 -6.87
N ALA A 144 -11.34 -6.48 -7.99
CA ALA A 144 -11.80 -7.67 -8.68
C ALA A 144 -11.66 -8.92 -7.80
N ALA A 145 -10.53 -9.12 -7.12
CA ALA A 145 -10.29 -10.25 -6.23
C ALA A 145 -11.27 -10.27 -5.05
N ILE A 146 -11.51 -9.12 -4.41
CA ILE A 146 -12.48 -9.00 -3.31
C ILE A 146 -13.90 -9.31 -3.81
N THR A 147 -14.29 -8.75 -4.96
CA THR A 147 -15.61 -9.02 -5.55
C THR A 147 -15.77 -10.49 -5.92
N ALA A 148 -14.73 -11.12 -6.49
CA ALA A 148 -14.72 -12.54 -6.80
C ALA A 148 -14.82 -13.42 -5.55
N LEU A 149 -14.11 -13.05 -4.46
CA LEU A 149 -14.25 -13.71 -3.15
C LEU A 149 -15.70 -13.66 -2.64
N CYS A 150 -16.34 -12.47 -2.72
CA CYS A 150 -17.73 -12.30 -2.29
C CYS A 150 -18.70 -13.15 -3.13
N ARG A 151 -18.56 -13.13 -4.45
CA ARG A 151 -19.39 -13.94 -5.38
C ARG A 151 -19.21 -15.45 -5.13
N ARG A 152 -17.96 -15.88 -4.99
CA ARG A 152 -17.64 -17.30 -4.75
C ARG A 152 -18.14 -17.77 -3.38
N GLY A 153 -17.92 -16.95 -2.35
CA GLY A 153 -18.33 -17.27 -0.99
C GLY A 153 -19.85 -17.37 -0.83
N THR A 154 -20.61 -16.44 -1.43
CA THR A 154 -22.07 -16.42 -1.34
C THR A 154 -22.76 -17.29 -2.38
N GLY A 155 -22.09 -17.63 -3.48
CA GLY A 155 -22.71 -18.29 -4.64
C GLY A 155 -23.64 -17.37 -5.44
N LEU A 156 -23.66 -16.06 -5.15
CA LEU A 156 -24.53 -15.08 -5.79
C LEU A 156 -23.73 -14.18 -6.76
N PRO A 157 -24.35 -13.67 -7.84
CA PRO A 157 -23.73 -12.73 -8.77
C PRO A 157 -23.69 -11.31 -8.17
N LEU A 158 -23.08 -11.18 -7.00
CA LEU A 158 -22.98 -9.90 -6.27
C LEU A 158 -22.28 -8.82 -7.10
N GLN A 159 -22.80 -7.61 -6.98
CA GLN A 159 -22.21 -6.40 -7.54
C GLN A 159 -21.95 -5.40 -6.42
N PRO A 160 -20.83 -4.66 -6.46
CA PRO A 160 -20.64 -3.48 -5.61
C PRO A 160 -21.76 -2.47 -5.88
N GLN A 161 -22.06 -1.62 -4.91
CA GLN A 161 -22.95 -0.48 -5.06
C GLN A 161 -22.33 0.63 -5.91
N ALA A 162 -21.04 0.88 -5.70
CA ALA A 162 -20.25 1.88 -6.40
C ALA A 162 -18.75 1.59 -6.27
N ILE A 163 -17.97 2.19 -7.16
CA ILE A 163 -16.51 2.28 -7.07
C ILE A 163 -16.11 3.75 -7.15
N GLU A 164 -15.24 4.17 -6.25
CA GLU A 164 -14.61 5.48 -6.26
C GLU A 164 -13.12 5.32 -6.50
N LEU A 165 -12.53 6.13 -7.38
CA LEU A 165 -11.13 6.02 -7.77
C LEU A 165 -10.45 7.39 -7.76
N THR A 166 -9.26 7.45 -7.23
CA THR A 166 -8.44 8.68 -7.17
C THR A 166 -7.92 9.11 -8.53
N ARG A 167 -7.76 8.17 -9.45
CA ARG A 167 -7.26 8.42 -10.80
C ARG A 167 -8.26 9.16 -11.69
N ARG A 168 -7.75 9.74 -12.78
CA ARG A 168 -8.57 10.39 -13.80
C ARG A 168 -9.40 9.38 -14.59
N PRO A 169 -10.55 9.79 -15.16
CA PRO A 169 -11.34 8.92 -16.01
C PRO A 169 -10.55 8.51 -17.27
N ASP A 170 -10.71 7.24 -17.65
CA ASP A 170 -10.24 6.70 -18.91
C ASP A 170 -11.47 6.24 -19.72
N ALA A 171 -11.61 6.75 -20.95
CA ALA A 171 -12.72 6.44 -21.81
C ALA A 171 -12.79 4.95 -22.21
N ALA A 172 -11.66 4.24 -22.19
CA ALA A 172 -11.56 2.81 -22.48
C ALA A 172 -11.74 1.92 -21.23
N SER A 173 -12.05 2.51 -20.07
CA SER A 173 -12.11 1.78 -18.81
C SER A 173 -13.21 0.73 -18.81
N PRO A 174 -12.90 -0.56 -18.62
CA PRO A 174 -13.89 -1.64 -18.55
C PRO A 174 -14.60 -1.77 -17.19
N LEU A 175 -14.26 -0.92 -16.20
CA LEU A 175 -14.65 -1.07 -14.81
C LEU A 175 -16.16 -1.12 -14.59
N ALA A 176 -16.90 -0.14 -15.14
CA ALA A 176 -18.35 -0.09 -14.96
C ALA A 176 -19.06 -1.31 -15.54
N HIS A 177 -18.57 -1.82 -16.67
CA HIS A 177 -19.08 -3.05 -17.27
C HIS A 177 -18.75 -4.28 -16.44
N TYR A 178 -17.49 -4.39 -15.98
CA TYR A 178 -17.02 -5.55 -15.21
C TYR A 178 -17.71 -5.69 -13.85
N PHE A 179 -17.83 -4.58 -13.11
CA PHE A 179 -18.42 -4.58 -11.78
C PHE A 179 -19.95 -4.47 -11.80
N GLY A 180 -20.53 -3.95 -12.88
CA GLY A 180 -21.97 -3.72 -13.01
C GLY A 180 -22.49 -2.59 -12.12
N CYS A 181 -21.65 -1.60 -11.77
CA CYS A 181 -21.98 -0.50 -10.90
C CYS A 181 -21.39 0.83 -11.38
N PRO A 182 -21.88 1.97 -10.87
CA PRO A 182 -21.30 3.28 -11.15
C PRO A 182 -19.84 3.36 -10.68
N VAL A 183 -18.99 4.07 -11.47
CA VAL A 183 -17.59 4.35 -11.17
C VAL A 183 -17.40 5.87 -11.13
N THR A 184 -16.95 6.39 -9.99
CA THR A 184 -16.61 7.80 -9.78
C THR A 184 -15.09 7.96 -9.82
N PHE A 185 -14.60 8.84 -10.68
CA PHE A 185 -13.17 9.18 -10.79
C PHE A 185 -12.87 10.51 -10.09
N ASN A 186 -11.58 10.79 -9.86
CA ASN A 186 -11.08 11.94 -9.11
C ASN A 186 -11.64 12.02 -7.68
N ALA A 187 -11.91 10.87 -7.08
CA ALA A 187 -12.29 10.75 -5.69
C ALA A 187 -11.08 10.95 -4.76
N PRO A 188 -11.29 11.27 -3.49
CA PRO A 188 -10.19 11.43 -2.53
C PRO A 188 -9.48 10.12 -2.17
N LEU A 189 -10.18 8.99 -2.29
CA LEU A 189 -9.68 7.64 -1.99
C LEU A 189 -10.17 6.64 -3.04
N ASP A 190 -9.41 5.53 -3.18
CA ASP A 190 -9.87 4.36 -3.93
C ASP A 190 -10.75 3.51 -3.02
N VAL A 191 -12.05 3.44 -3.31
CA VAL A 191 -13.06 2.81 -2.44
C VAL A 191 -13.92 1.84 -3.23
N LEU A 192 -14.12 0.65 -2.67
CA LEU A 192 -15.11 -0.32 -3.12
C LEU A 192 -16.29 -0.28 -2.15
N VAL A 193 -17.50 0.00 -2.65
CA VAL A 193 -18.70 0.20 -1.84
C VAL A 193 -19.66 -0.96 -2.03
N PHE A 194 -20.08 -1.59 -0.93
CA PHE A 194 -21.12 -2.62 -0.92
C PHE A 194 -22.34 -2.14 -0.13
N ASP A 195 -23.50 -2.72 -0.42
CA ASP A 195 -24.66 -2.60 0.45
C ASP A 195 -24.37 -3.29 1.79
N ARG A 196 -24.60 -2.56 2.89
CA ARG A 196 -24.38 -3.07 4.24
C ARG A 196 -25.18 -4.33 4.56
N ALA A 197 -26.37 -4.49 3.97
CA ALA A 197 -27.19 -5.68 4.15
C ALA A 197 -26.48 -6.95 3.66
N LEU A 198 -25.62 -6.85 2.64
CA LEU A 198 -24.83 -7.96 2.12
C LEU A 198 -23.83 -8.53 3.15
N MET A 199 -23.46 -7.75 4.17
CA MET A 199 -22.52 -8.23 5.20
C MET A 199 -23.07 -9.43 5.98
N ARG A 200 -24.39 -9.62 6.00
CA ARG A 200 -25.07 -10.75 6.65
C ARG A 200 -25.28 -11.95 5.74
N GLN A 201 -24.92 -11.85 4.45
CA GLN A 201 -25.09 -12.96 3.52
C GLN A 201 -24.23 -14.15 3.94
N PRO A 202 -24.84 -15.35 4.10
CA PRO A 202 -24.07 -16.53 4.47
C PRO A 202 -23.20 -17.00 3.30
N PHE A 203 -22.04 -17.54 3.62
CA PHE A 203 -21.15 -18.17 2.64
C PHE A 203 -21.51 -19.65 2.44
N VAL A 204 -21.74 -20.05 1.21
CA VAL A 204 -21.94 -21.47 0.83
C VAL A 204 -20.64 -22.29 0.97
N THR A 205 -19.51 -21.59 1.04
CA THR A 205 -18.17 -22.17 1.24
C THR A 205 -17.78 -22.27 2.72
N TYR A 206 -18.68 -21.93 3.65
CA TYR A 206 -18.38 -21.96 5.09
C TYR A 206 -17.87 -23.32 5.53
N ASN A 207 -16.74 -23.31 6.23
CA ASN A 207 -16.13 -24.53 6.77
C ASN A 207 -15.44 -24.25 8.11
N GLN A 208 -16.14 -24.55 9.20
CA GLN A 208 -15.65 -24.35 10.57
C GLN A 208 -14.40 -25.18 10.86
N ALA A 209 -14.32 -26.42 10.36
CA ALA A 209 -13.16 -27.27 10.59
C ALA A 209 -11.90 -26.72 9.92
N MET A 210 -12.02 -26.19 8.70
CA MET A 210 -10.92 -25.53 8.02
C MET A 210 -10.46 -24.28 8.78
N LEU A 211 -11.39 -23.44 9.24
CA LEU A 211 -11.05 -22.25 10.05
C LEU A 211 -10.36 -22.63 11.35
N ALA A 212 -10.78 -23.70 12.03
CA ALA A 212 -10.14 -24.16 13.27
C ALA A 212 -8.67 -24.57 13.06
N VAL A 213 -8.32 -25.04 11.86
CA VAL A 213 -6.92 -25.36 11.48
C VAL A 213 -6.13 -24.11 11.11
N LEU A 214 -6.73 -23.17 10.35
CA LEU A 214 -6.02 -22.02 9.79
C LEU A 214 -5.83 -20.88 10.80
N LEU A 215 -6.85 -20.56 11.60
CA LEU A 215 -6.85 -19.37 12.46
C LEU A 215 -5.74 -19.36 13.53
N PRO A 216 -5.42 -20.46 14.22
CA PRO A 216 -4.35 -20.44 15.22
C PRO A 216 -2.99 -20.03 14.62
N GLY A 217 -2.68 -20.53 13.42
CA GLY A 217 -1.45 -20.15 12.70
C GLY A 217 -1.43 -18.70 12.28
N LEU A 218 -2.54 -18.21 11.73
CA LEU A 218 -2.69 -16.79 11.33
C LEU A 218 -2.59 -15.85 12.53
N GLU A 219 -3.23 -16.16 13.66
CA GLU A 219 -3.15 -15.36 14.89
C GLU A 219 -1.72 -15.37 15.48
N ALA A 220 -1.04 -16.52 15.46
CA ALA A 220 0.34 -16.61 15.91
C ALA A 220 1.28 -15.76 15.05
N GLU A 221 1.13 -15.81 13.72
CA GLU A 221 1.92 -14.96 12.80
C GLU A 221 1.57 -13.48 12.96
N LEU A 222 0.29 -13.17 13.18
CA LEU A 222 -0.16 -11.81 13.43
C LEU A 222 0.46 -11.25 14.71
N ALA A 223 0.46 -12.02 15.80
CA ALA A 223 1.08 -11.64 17.07
C ALA A 223 2.60 -11.42 16.90
N LYS A 224 3.28 -12.29 16.16
CA LYS A 224 4.71 -12.12 15.84
C LYS A 224 4.93 -10.86 14.99
N SER A 225 4.10 -10.66 13.97
CA SER A 225 4.16 -9.48 13.09
C SER A 225 3.91 -8.19 13.88
N GLN A 226 2.92 -8.15 14.75
CA GLN A 226 2.63 -6.99 15.60
C GLN A 226 3.78 -6.66 16.52
N SER A 227 4.36 -7.65 17.18
CA SER A 227 5.54 -7.46 18.03
C SER A 227 6.79 -7.02 17.25
N ALA A 228 6.88 -7.37 15.96
CA ALA A 228 8.01 -7.05 15.09
C ALA A 228 7.83 -5.74 14.29
N HIS A 229 6.61 -5.40 13.86
CA HIS A 229 6.32 -4.22 13.03
C HIS A 229 5.95 -2.99 13.84
N ASP A 230 5.57 -3.19 15.08
CA ASP A 230 5.02 -2.10 15.91
C ASP A 230 6.11 -1.12 16.39
N LEU A 231 7.32 -1.60 16.67
CA LEU A 231 8.34 -0.75 17.28
C LEU A 231 8.79 0.43 16.40
N PRO A 232 9.18 0.29 15.14
CA PRO A 232 9.48 1.42 14.27
C PRO A 232 8.29 2.37 14.08
N THR A 233 7.09 1.82 13.93
CA THR A 233 5.85 2.61 13.79
C THR A 233 5.52 3.36 15.08
N GLN A 234 5.63 2.72 16.24
CA GLN A 234 5.48 3.36 17.54
C GLN A 234 6.51 4.48 17.72
N VAL A 235 7.77 4.23 17.39
CA VAL A 235 8.83 5.25 17.44
C VAL A 235 8.50 6.43 16.54
N MET A 236 8.09 6.21 15.29
CA MET A 236 7.70 7.29 14.38
C MET A 236 6.47 8.07 14.88
N ALA A 237 5.49 7.41 15.48
CA ALA A 237 4.33 8.05 16.08
C ALA A 237 4.73 8.95 17.27
N ILE A 238 5.62 8.46 18.14
CA ILE A 238 6.17 9.23 19.26
C ILE A 238 6.96 10.43 18.72
N LEU A 239 7.85 10.20 17.76
CA LEU A 239 8.65 11.25 17.13
C LEU A 239 7.75 12.34 16.54
N SER A 240 6.72 11.96 15.77
CA SER A 240 5.79 12.90 15.13
C SER A 240 5.07 13.81 16.14
N ARG A 241 4.60 13.26 17.28
CA ARG A 241 3.91 14.07 18.30
C ARG A 241 4.87 14.85 19.21
N SER A 242 6.13 14.42 19.32
CA SER A 242 7.16 15.07 20.13
C SER A 242 7.89 16.20 19.39
N MET A 243 7.73 16.33 18.07
CA MET A 243 8.27 17.43 17.26
C MET A 243 7.45 18.71 17.47
N ARG A 244 7.79 19.46 18.53
CA ARG A 244 7.16 20.75 18.90
C ARG A 244 8.23 21.77 19.23
N GLY A 245 9.17 21.97 18.30
CA GLY A 245 10.29 22.90 18.51
C GLY A 245 11.48 22.33 19.28
N GLN A 246 11.46 21.04 19.59
CA GLN A 246 12.59 20.35 20.22
C GLN A 246 12.93 19.07 19.47
N ARG A 247 14.22 18.74 19.43
CA ARG A 247 14.69 17.47 18.87
C ARG A 247 14.37 16.34 19.86
N PRO A 248 13.49 15.38 19.50
CA PRO A 248 13.24 14.21 20.35
C PRO A 248 14.54 13.43 20.56
N SER A 249 14.84 13.08 21.82
CA SER A 249 16.00 12.26 22.14
C SER A 249 15.67 10.77 22.12
N VAL A 250 16.67 9.93 21.87
CA VAL A 250 16.49 8.48 21.98
C VAL A 250 16.08 8.07 23.40
N ASN A 251 16.53 8.83 24.41
CA ASN A 251 16.19 8.58 25.81
C ASN A 251 14.70 8.85 26.09
N SER A 252 14.15 9.97 25.60
CA SER A 252 12.74 10.30 25.79
C SER A 252 11.81 9.30 25.10
N VAL A 253 12.16 8.90 23.86
CA VAL A 253 11.39 7.90 23.12
C VAL A 253 11.47 6.51 23.75
N ALA A 254 12.67 6.12 24.23
CA ALA A 254 12.83 4.86 24.93
C ALA A 254 12.03 4.81 26.25
N ALA A 255 12.06 5.90 27.03
CA ALA A 255 11.29 6.00 28.27
C ALA A 255 9.78 5.85 28.02
N GLU A 256 9.27 6.49 26.96
CA GLU A 256 7.85 6.40 26.59
C GLU A 256 7.42 4.99 26.17
N LEU A 257 8.36 4.19 25.64
CA LEU A 257 8.16 2.79 25.28
C LEU A 257 8.50 1.81 26.42
N TYR A 258 8.80 2.33 27.62
CA TYR A 258 9.25 1.52 28.76
C TYR A 258 10.48 0.64 28.43
N LEU A 259 11.38 1.16 27.58
CA LEU A 259 12.62 0.49 27.18
C LEU A 259 13.84 1.30 27.63
N SER A 260 14.99 0.61 27.82
CA SER A 260 16.25 1.33 27.88
C SER A 260 16.66 1.80 26.47
N PRO A 261 17.42 2.92 26.33
CA PRO A 261 17.92 3.41 25.04
C PRO A 261 18.70 2.34 24.26
N ARG A 262 19.50 1.55 24.94
CA ARG A 262 20.24 0.41 24.36
C ARG A 262 19.30 -0.67 23.82
N THR A 263 18.25 -0.98 24.57
CA THR A 263 17.26 -1.98 24.13
C THR A 263 16.47 -1.48 22.92
N LEU A 264 16.07 -0.21 22.94
CA LEU A 264 15.38 0.43 21.80
C LEU A 264 16.27 0.37 20.55
N GLN A 265 17.51 0.84 20.63
CA GLN A 265 18.44 0.83 19.50
C GLN A 265 18.70 -0.58 18.97
N ARG A 266 18.93 -1.55 19.85
CA ARG A 266 19.13 -2.95 19.45
C ARG A 266 17.92 -3.51 18.72
N ARG A 267 16.69 -3.28 19.25
CA ARG A 267 15.46 -3.75 18.61
C ARG A 267 15.21 -3.04 17.29
N LEU A 268 15.46 -1.73 17.17
CA LEU A 268 15.38 -1.03 15.91
C LEU A 268 16.35 -1.60 14.88
N GLN A 269 17.58 -1.91 15.28
CA GLN A 269 18.56 -2.56 14.38
C GLN A 269 18.08 -3.94 13.91
N GLN A 270 17.43 -4.71 14.78
CA GLN A 270 16.82 -6.00 14.40
C GLN A 270 15.72 -5.83 13.34
N HIS A 271 15.07 -4.65 13.30
CA HIS A 271 14.10 -4.26 12.28
C HIS A 271 14.72 -3.55 11.07
N GLY A 272 16.05 -3.44 11.02
CA GLY A 272 16.77 -2.80 9.91
C GLY A 272 16.78 -1.26 9.96
N TYR A 273 16.42 -0.65 11.09
CA TYR A 273 16.41 0.80 11.26
C TYR A 273 17.36 1.25 12.35
N SER A 274 17.99 2.41 12.15
CA SER A 274 18.55 3.21 13.24
C SER A 274 17.51 4.23 13.74
N TYR A 275 17.66 4.69 14.97
CA TYR A 275 16.85 5.78 15.51
C TYR A 275 16.92 7.05 14.64
N GLN A 276 18.14 7.38 14.15
CA GLN A 276 18.34 8.55 13.30
C GLN A 276 17.58 8.44 11.98
N GLN A 277 17.57 7.28 11.34
CA GLN A 277 16.79 7.06 10.11
C GLN A 277 15.29 7.26 10.32
N LEU A 278 14.75 6.80 11.45
CA LEU A 278 13.33 7.02 11.76
C LEU A 278 13.03 8.49 12.08
N LEU A 279 13.95 9.19 12.76
CA LEU A 279 13.83 10.61 13.01
C LEU A 279 13.84 11.41 11.69
N ASP A 280 14.78 11.11 10.79
CA ASP A 280 14.90 11.80 9.51
C ASP A 280 13.68 11.52 8.61
N LYS A 281 13.21 10.27 8.56
CA LYS A 281 11.99 9.89 7.84
C LYS A 281 10.75 10.62 8.39
N THR A 282 10.64 10.74 9.70
CA THR A 282 9.51 11.45 10.32
C THR A 282 9.58 12.95 10.07
N ARG A 283 10.79 13.54 10.15
CA ARG A 283 11.03 14.96 9.81
C ARG A 283 10.67 15.26 8.36
N HIS A 284 11.15 14.42 7.45
CA HIS A 284 10.86 14.55 6.01
C HIS A 284 9.35 14.57 5.74
N ARG A 285 8.63 13.54 6.20
CA ARG A 285 7.17 13.43 6.04
C ARG A 285 6.43 14.65 6.62
N THR A 286 6.83 15.07 7.82
CA THR A 286 6.20 16.23 8.47
C THR A 286 6.51 17.53 7.72
N ALA A 287 7.75 17.68 7.19
CA ALA A 287 8.13 18.83 6.38
C ALA A 287 7.29 18.93 5.11
N CYS A 288 7.17 17.86 4.33
CA CYS A 288 6.36 17.82 3.12
C CYS A 288 4.89 18.18 3.41
N ARG A 289 4.32 17.63 4.48
CA ARG A 289 2.96 17.95 4.90
C ARG A 289 2.81 19.43 5.26
N LEU A 290 3.69 19.98 6.10
CA LEU A 290 3.61 21.38 6.50
C LEU A 290 3.81 22.33 5.31
N LEU A 291 4.72 22.00 4.39
CA LEU A 291 4.92 22.77 3.17
C LEU A 291 3.71 22.74 2.23
N ALA A 292 2.97 21.61 2.19
CA ALA A 292 1.81 21.46 1.33
C ALA A 292 0.52 22.02 1.93
N GLU A 293 0.35 21.91 3.25
CA GLU A 293 -0.93 22.17 3.92
C GLU A 293 -0.97 23.50 4.70
N THR A 294 0.18 24.18 4.85
CA THR A 294 0.28 25.42 5.65
C THR A 294 1.09 26.51 4.96
N ASP A 295 0.87 27.76 5.37
CA ASP A 295 1.64 28.92 4.94
C ASP A 295 2.89 29.18 5.80
N LEU A 296 3.26 28.27 6.69
CA LEU A 296 4.43 28.40 7.54
C LEU A 296 5.71 28.60 6.72
N GLU A 297 6.50 29.58 7.08
CA GLU A 297 7.79 29.82 6.44
C GLU A 297 8.77 28.66 6.71
N PRO A 298 9.72 28.39 5.80
CA PRO A 298 10.71 27.32 5.98
C PRO A 298 11.47 27.38 7.32
N GLY A 299 11.67 28.58 7.87
CA GLY A 299 12.30 28.79 9.19
C GLY A 299 11.42 28.30 10.34
N GLU A 300 10.10 28.54 10.25
CA GLU A 300 9.12 28.07 11.24
C GLU A 300 9.00 26.54 11.19
N ILE A 301 8.99 25.99 9.97
CA ILE A 301 8.97 24.53 9.76
C ILE A 301 10.25 23.91 10.35
N ALA A 302 11.43 24.50 10.13
CA ALA A 302 12.69 24.05 10.70
C ALA A 302 12.59 23.98 12.24
N PHE A 303 12.05 25.03 12.86
CA PHE A 303 11.82 25.08 14.30
C PHE A 303 10.88 23.97 14.77
N VAL A 304 9.70 23.80 14.13
CA VAL A 304 8.74 22.74 14.47
C VAL A 304 9.37 21.35 14.40
N LEU A 305 10.23 21.11 13.40
CA LEU A 305 10.93 19.85 13.21
C LEU A 305 12.12 19.62 14.16
N GLY A 306 12.42 20.60 15.03
CA GLY A 306 13.53 20.55 15.98
C GLY A 306 14.90 20.64 15.32
N PHE A 307 15.03 21.44 14.25
CA PHE A 307 16.32 21.89 13.74
C PHE A 307 16.72 23.19 14.46
N GLU A 308 17.99 23.31 14.79
CA GLU A 308 18.54 24.51 15.44
C GLU A 308 18.63 25.69 14.47
N GLU A 309 18.86 25.39 13.17
CA GLU A 309 19.04 26.40 12.13
C GLU A 309 18.31 26.03 10.84
N LEU A 310 17.80 27.05 10.14
CA LEU A 310 17.17 26.92 8.82
C LEU A 310 18.09 26.24 7.80
N ASN A 311 19.39 26.55 7.84
CA ASN A 311 20.37 25.99 6.90
C ASN A 311 20.54 24.46 7.09
N SER A 312 20.43 23.98 8.33
CA SER A 312 20.48 22.55 8.63
C SER A 312 19.25 21.82 8.09
N PHE A 313 18.06 22.42 8.24
CA PHE A 313 16.83 21.92 7.63
C PHE A 313 16.91 21.94 6.10
N SER A 314 17.32 23.05 5.50
CA SER A 314 17.40 23.19 4.05
C SER A 314 18.32 22.15 3.41
N ARG A 315 19.49 21.89 4.03
CA ARG A 315 20.41 20.83 3.57
C ARG A 315 19.80 19.44 3.68
N ALA A 316 19.14 19.12 4.80
CA ALA A 316 18.46 17.85 4.97
C ALA A 316 17.32 17.70 3.94
N PHE A 317 16.54 18.74 3.71
CA PHE A 317 15.43 18.70 2.76
C PHE A 317 15.90 18.53 1.30
N ILE A 318 16.99 19.21 0.90
CA ILE A 318 17.62 18.99 -0.42
C ILE A 318 18.12 17.55 -0.57
N GLN A 319 18.64 16.96 0.50
CA GLN A 319 19.08 15.55 0.47
C GLN A 319 17.89 14.60 0.29
N TRP A 320 16.70 14.94 0.79
CA TRP A 320 15.49 14.12 0.66
C TRP A 320 14.78 14.31 -0.68
N GLU A 321 14.62 15.58 -1.11
CA GLU A 321 13.73 15.96 -2.23
C GLU A 321 14.48 16.54 -3.44
N THR A 322 15.80 16.70 -3.38
CA THR A 322 16.63 17.33 -4.42
C THR A 322 16.31 18.81 -4.70
N LEU A 323 15.32 19.37 -4.00
CA LEU A 323 14.85 20.75 -4.11
C LEU A 323 14.93 21.46 -2.76
N THR A 324 15.05 22.79 -2.78
CA THR A 324 14.90 23.59 -1.55
C THR A 324 13.44 23.58 -1.08
N PRO A 325 13.16 23.73 0.24
CA PRO A 325 11.79 23.79 0.76
C PRO A 325 10.89 24.81 0.03
N SER A 326 11.41 26.00 -0.24
CA SER A 326 10.65 27.04 -0.94
C SER A 326 10.34 26.67 -2.40
N ARG A 327 11.27 26.03 -3.11
CA ARG A 327 11.03 25.55 -4.48
C ARG A 327 10.06 24.38 -4.52
N TRP A 328 10.12 23.50 -3.53
CA TRP A 328 9.23 22.35 -3.42
C TRP A 328 7.77 22.79 -3.20
N ARG A 329 7.54 23.85 -2.40
CA ARG A 329 6.21 24.42 -2.16
C ARG A 329 5.60 25.07 -3.41
N THR A 330 6.43 25.66 -4.26
CA THR A 330 5.94 26.32 -5.48
C THR A 330 5.57 25.24 -6.49
N PRO A 331 4.28 25.12 -6.92
CA PRO A 331 3.91 24.16 -7.95
C PRO A 331 4.72 24.47 -9.22
N VAL A 332 5.45 23.47 -9.73
CA VAL A 332 6.12 23.57 -11.02
C VAL A 332 5.03 23.76 -12.07
N SER A 333 4.86 25.00 -12.51
CA SER A 333 3.98 25.33 -13.63
C SER A 333 4.58 24.67 -14.88
N TYR A 334 3.98 23.58 -15.32
CA TYR A 334 4.34 22.81 -16.52
C TYR A 334 4.05 23.61 -17.80
N THR A 335 4.61 24.82 -17.95
CA THR A 335 4.39 25.67 -19.14
C THR A 335 5.66 26.05 -19.91
N HIS A 336 6.83 25.51 -19.54
CA HIS A 336 8.08 25.88 -20.23
C HIS A 336 8.83 24.77 -20.98
N LEU A 337 8.19 23.65 -21.33
CA LEU A 337 8.82 22.59 -22.14
C LEU A 337 8.23 22.43 -23.55
N ARG A 338 7.57 23.47 -24.10
CA ARG A 338 7.08 23.48 -25.49
C ARG A 338 7.59 24.66 -26.35
N ALA A 339 8.73 25.25 -26.01
CA ALA A 339 9.25 26.41 -26.75
C ALA A 339 10.63 26.19 -27.41
N HIS A 340 11.13 24.97 -27.55
CA HIS A 340 12.43 24.73 -28.21
C HIS A 340 12.43 23.66 -29.32
N GLU A 341 11.28 23.30 -29.88
CA GLU A 341 11.21 22.39 -31.04
C GLU A 341 10.50 23.00 -32.25
N THR A 342 10.69 24.28 -32.51
CA THR A 342 10.29 24.85 -33.83
C THR A 342 11.24 25.98 -34.20
N SER A 343 12.49 25.62 -34.55
CA SER A 343 13.37 26.47 -35.40
C SER A 343 14.55 25.67 -35.86
N ALA A 344 14.33 24.72 -36.75
CA ALA A 344 15.35 24.19 -37.68
C ALA A 344 14.63 23.57 -38.88
N HIS A 345 14.12 24.42 -39.76
CA HIS A 345 13.99 24.15 -41.20
C HIS A 345 13.45 25.41 -41.87
N LEU A 346 14.36 26.24 -42.29
CA LEU A 346 14.33 27.00 -43.52
C LEU A 346 15.78 27.26 -43.94
#